data_415535d7046b3060a44be9441dbf8211
#
_entry.id   415535d7046b3060a44be9441dbf8211
#
_cell.length_a   1.000
_cell.length_b   1.000
_cell.length_c   1.000
_cell.angle_alpha   90.00
_cell.angle_beta   90.00
_cell.angle_gamma   90.00
#
_symmetry.space_group_name_H-M   'P 1'
#
loop_
_entity.id
_entity.type
_entity.pdbx_description
1 polymer ?
#
loop_
_entity_poly.entity_id
_entity_poly.type
_entity_poly.pdbx_seq_one_letter_code
_entity_poly.pdbx_strand_id
1 'polypeptide(L)'
;MVRKITLEFLKTEAASGMLLGLAALTALIVANSPLAPGYFGWLKSEHILQVGPLILQLTISEWIKEGLMAVFFLVVGLEIKYEVLRGELSDPRKLATPVLAAIGGMVAPAGVYLVVSGLLNGPQGGWPISLATDIAFALAVFAVAARGLPSSLRVFLLTLAIVDDLGAIALIAVLFSSGVDWVPLAWVAGLLAAGGWFARGRRVPAPFWVLGFGLVWYLTVLAGLSTSLTAVAFAVIVPVANRTEDGQSPLQEAMHDLHPYVAWLVLPLFAFAKAGVSFAGLSVEQAMAPLVLGIALGLFLGKQIGVFGAAWLASALKIGHRPTGATWLELYGVSLLCGVGFTMSLFVGLLAFPGAIDSPAQVEVKLGVLGGSFLSAVAGAAVLAVAARRRKVLAGACADTHTG
;
A
#
# COMPACT_ATOMS: atom_id res chain seq x y z
N MET A 1 17.37 8.85 -23.75
CA MET A 1 17.44 7.65 -22.93
C MET A 1 16.44 7.71 -21.77
N VAL A 2 16.44 8.72 -20.94
CA VAL A 2 15.51 8.93 -19.80
C VAL A 2 14.03 8.79 -20.19
N ARG A 3 13.57 9.38 -21.29
CA ARG A 3 12.18 9.33 -21.77
C ARG A 3 11.69 7.92 -22.16
N LYS A 4 12.58 7.03 -22.66
CA LYS A 4 12.22 5.62 -22.96
C LYS A 4 12.09 4.80 -21.70
N ILE A 5 13.01 4.95 -20.75
CA ILE A 5 12.97 4.26 -19.45
C ILE A 5 11.69 4.63 -18.68
N THR A 6 11.32 5.92 -18.67
CA THR A 6 10.08 6.39 -18.02
C THR A 6 8.82 5.82 -18.67
N LEU A 7 8.79 5.64 -20.00
CA LEU A 7 7.65 5.09 -20.72
C LEU A 7 7.51 3.56 -20.52
N GLU A 8 8.62 2.83 -20.46
CA GLU A 8 8.62 1.39 -20.15
C GLU A 8 8.20 1.13 -18.72
N PHE A 9 8.70 1.90 -17.76
CA PHE A 9 8.31 1.85 -16.36
C PHE A 9 6.80 2.15 -16.17
N LEU A 10 6.27 3.20 -16.83
CA LEU A 10 4.82 3.50 -16.82
C LEU A 10 3.96 2.39 -17.41
N LYS A 11 4.42 1.71 -18.45
CA LYS A 11 3.72 0.57 -19.02
C LYS A 11 3.70 -0.60 -18.05
N THR A 12 4.78 -0.84 -17.34
CA THR A 12 4.91 -1.92 -16.36
C THR A 12 4.02 -1.67 -15.15
N GLU A 13 4.00 -0.44 -14.60
CA GLU A 13 3.12 -0.07 -13.47
C GLU A 13 1.64 -0.12 -13.85
N ALA A 14 1.27 0.41 -15.02
CA ALA A 14 -0.11 0.34 -15.49
C ALA A 14 -0.56 -1.12 -15.72
N ALA A 15 0.33 -1.97 -16.23
CA ALA A 15 0.03 -3.37 -16.48
C ALA A 15 -0.12 -4.17 -15.18
N SER A 16 0.77 -3.96 -14.19
CA SER A 16 0.68 -4.63 -12.89
C SER A 16 -0.59 -4.23 -12.12
N GLY A 17 -0.95 -2.93 -12.14
CA GLY A 17 -2.19 -2.48 -11.52
C GLY A 17 -3.45 -2.97 -12.23
N MET A 18 -3.43 -3.14 -13.57
CA MET A 18 -4.52 -3.81 -14.30
C MET A 18 -4.64 -5.27 -13.90
N LEU A 19 -3.51 -5.99 -13.76
CA LEU A 19 -3.51 -7.38 -13.29
C LEU A 19 -4.08 -7.48 -11.87
N LEU A 20 -3.71 -6.55 -11.00
CA LEU A 20 -4.24 -6.45 -9.64
C LEU A 20 -5.77 -6.28 -9.65
N GLY A 21 -6.29 -5.36 -10.47
CA GLY A 21 -7.74 -5.16 -10.65
C GLY A 21 -8.45 -6.39 -11.23
N LEU A 22 -7.83 -7.06 -12.21
CA LEU A 22 -8.35 -8.31 -12.78
C LEU A 22 -8.37 -9.44 -11.74
N ALA A 23 -7.33 -9.58 -10.91
CA ALA A 23 -7.28 -10.56 -9.84
C ALA A 23 -8.41 -10.36 -8.83
N ALA A 24 -8.68 -9.11 -8.42
CA ALA A 24 -9.79 -8.77 -7.55
C ALA A 24 -11.15 -9.05 -8.17
N LEU A 25 -11.34 -8.67 -9.43
CA LEU A 25 -12.58 -8.94 -10.16
C LEU A 25 -12.80 -10.44 -10.31
N THR A 26 -11.75 -11.20 -10.61
CA THR A 26 -11.82 -12.67 -10.69
C THR A 26 -12.21 -13.27 -9.33
N ALA A 27 -11.63 -12.77 -8.23
CA ALA A 27 -12.00 -13.19 -6.87
C ALA A 27 -13.49 -12.95 -6.58
N LEU A 28 -14.02 -11.76 -6.94
CA LEU A 28 -15.43 -11.43 -6.77
C LEU A 28 -16.34 -12.34 -7.61
N ILE A 29 -15.97 -12.59 -8.86
CA ILE A 29 -16.72 -13.49 -9.76
C ILE A 29 -16.73 -14.93 -9.19
N VAL A 30 -15.57 -15.44 -8.81
CA VAL A 30 -15.45 -16.81 -8.27
C VAL A 30 -16.21 -16.95 -6.94
N ALA A 31 -16.10 -15.96 -6.04
CA ALA A 31 -16.80 -15.94 -4.76
C ALA A 31 -18.34 -15.87 -4.88
N ASN A 32 -18.87 -15.50 -6.06
CA ASN A 32 -20.30 -15.40 -6.34
C ASN A 32 -20.76 -16.39 -7.44
N SER A 33 -19.98 -17.41 -7.72
CA SER A 33 -20.24 -18.46 -8.68
C SER A 33 -20.44 -19.82 -7.98
N PRO A 34 -20.83 -20.87 -8.69
CA PRO A 34 -20.85 -22.23 -8.14
C PRO A 34 -19.51 -22.73 -7.60
N LEU A 35 -18.41 -22.07 -7.91
CA LEU A 35 -17.05 -22.36 -7.42
C LEU A 35 -16.78 -21.77 -6.01
N ALA A 36 -17.69 -20.95 -5.46
CA ALA A 36 -17.49 -20.30 -4.16
C ALA A 36 -17.14 -21.26 -3.01
N PRO A 37 -17.80 -22.44 -2.84
CA PRO A 37 -17.42 -23.36 -1.78
C PRO A 37 -15.98 -23.88 -1.92
N GLY A 38 -15.54 -24.15 -3.15
CA GLY A 38 -14.17 -24.58 -3.43
C GLY A 38 -13.15 -23.45 -3.15
N TYR A 39 -13.45 -22.22 -3.55
CA TYR A 39 -12.62 -21.05 -3.32
C TYR A 39 -12.42 -20.77 -1.81
N PHE A 40 -13.50 -20.69 -1.04
CA PHE A 40 -13.40 -20.46 0.41
C PHE A 40 -12.81 -21.68 1.13
N GLY A 41 -13.13 -22.91 0.70
CA GLY A 41 -12.56 -24.13 1.23
C GLY A 41 -11.04 -24.19 1.02
N TRP A 42 -10.55 -23.83 -0.16
CA TRP A 42 -9.11 -23.72 -0.45
C TRP A 42 -8.43 -22.68 0.45
N LEU A 43 -8.98 -21.49 0.61
CA LEU A 43 -8.41 -20.44 1.46
C LEU A 43 -8.36 -20.83 2.95
N LYS A 44 -9.27 -21.67 3.41
CA LYS A 44 -9.35 -22.19 4.80
C LYS A 44 -8.55 -23.47 5.01
N SER A 45 -8.06 -24.12 3.94
CA SER A 45 -7.27 -25.34 4.10
C SER A 45 -5.97 -25.05 4.83
N GLU A 46 -5.67 -25.90 5.83
CA GLU A 46 -4.52 -25.78 6.69
C GLU A 46 -3.32 -26.52 6.11
N HIS A 47 -2.16 -25.90 6.19
CA HIS A 47 -0.89 -26.49 5.79
C HIS A 47 0.11 -26.40 6.94
N ILE A 48 0.81 -27.49 7.18
CA ILE A 48 1.80 -27.62 8.26
C ILE A 48 3.18 -27.48 7.66
N LEU A 49 3.95 -26.51 8.16
CA LEU A 49 5.39 -26.42 7.95
C LEU A 49 6.10 -26.85 9.23
N GLN A 50 6.83 -27.96 9.17
CA GLN A 50 7.62 -28.43 10.30
C GLN A 50 9.11 -28.26 10.01
N VAL A 51 9.81 -27.56 10.89
CA VAL A 51 11.29 -27.39 10.84
C VAL A 51 11.86 -27.87 12.16
N GLY A 52 12.34 -29.11 12.19
CA GLY A 52 12.78 -29.77 13.44
C GLY A 52 11.64 -29.90 14.46
N PRO A 53 11.83 -29.43 15.70
CA PRO A 53 10.79 -29.47 16.73
C PRO A 53 9.72 -28.36 16.58
N LEU A 54 9.91 -27.40 15.67
CA LEU A 54 9.04 -26.25 15.49
C LEU A 54 8.00 -26.57 14.41
N ILE A 55 6.74 -26.40 14.77
CA ILE A 55 5.59 -26.67 13.90
C ILE A 55 4.86 -25.35 13.68
N LEU A 56 4.68 -24.97 12.42
CA LEU A 56 3.87 -23.84 12.00
C LEU A 56 2.67 -24.36 11.21
N GLN A 57 1.47 -24.17 11.75
CA GLN A 57 0.21 -24.55 11.13
C GLN A 57 -0.54 -23.30 10.74
N LEU A 58 -0.69 -23.05 9.45
CA LEU A 58 -1.37 -21.88 8.90
C LEU A 58 -2.32 -22.30 7.78
N THR A 59 -3.44 -21.62 7.67
CA THR A 59 -4.32 -21.68 6.50
C THR A 59 -3.64 -21.05 5.28
N ILE A 60 -4.08 -21.39 4.07
CA ILE A 60 -3.59 -20.71 2.84
C ILE A 60 -3.81 -19.20 2.94
N SER A 61 -4.95 -18.78 3.49
CA SER A 61 -5.24 -17.38 3.73
C SER A 61 -4.19 -16.69 4.63
N GLU A 62 -3.74 -17.37 5.68
CA GLU A 62 -2.69 -16.87 6.58
C GLU A 62 -1.30 -16.93 5.94
N TRP A 63 -0.97 -17.99 5.19
CA TRP A 63 0.26 -18.04 4.39
C TRP A 63 0.40 -16.87 3.44
N ILE A 64 -0.69 -16.50 2.75
CA ILE A 64 -0.73 -15.35 1.87
C ILE A 64 -0.55 -14.05 2.68
N LYS A 65 -1.22 -13.92 3.83
CA LYS A 65 -1.13 -12.75 4.70
C LYS A 65 0.27 -12.61 5.31
N GLU A 66 0.80 -13.66 5.91
CA GLU A 66 2.07 -13.60 6.66
C GLU A 66 3.29 -13.75 5.74
N GLY A 67 3.20 -14.60 4.70
CA GLY A 67 4.33 -14.86 3.80
C GLY A 67 4.45 -13.82 2.69
N LEU A 68 3.42 -13.66 1.86
CA LEU A 68 3.51 -12.75 0.70
C LEU A 68 3.59 -11.30 1.12
N MET A 69 2.82 -10.88 2.14
CA MET A 69 2.91 -9.50 2.62
C MET A 69 4.23 -9.18 3.30
N ALA A 70 4.91 -10.16 3.90
CA ALA A 70 6.26 -9.94 4.39
C ALA A 70 7.24 -9.60 3.25
N VAL A 71 7.14 -10.28 2.09
CA VAL A 71 7.96 -9.94 0.90
C VAL A 71 7.61 -8.54 0.38
N PHE A 72 6.32 -8.19 0.33
CA PHE A 72 5.88 -6.85 -0.03
C PHE A 72 6.48 -5.79 0.92
N PHE A 73 6.34 -5.95 2.23
CA PHE A 73 6.87 -5.00 3.20
C PHE A 73 8.39 -4.97 3.27
N LEU A 74 9.07 -6.06 2.86
CA LEU A 74 10.51 -6.04 2.66
C LEU A 74 10.89 -5.06 1.54
N VAL A 75 10.22 -5.14 0.39
CA VAL A 75 10.47 -4.21 -0.72
C VAL A 75 10.14 -2.78 -0.34
N VAL A 76 8.97 -2.53 0.28
CA VAL A 76 8.60 -1.20 0.78
C VAL A 76 9.64 -0.67 1.78
N GLY A 77 10.14 -1.51 2.70
CA GLY A 77 11.20 -1.13 3.64
C GLY A 77 12.53 -0.76 2.94
N LEU A 78 12.91 -1.50 1.88
CA LEU A 78 14.07 -1.17 1.05
C LEU A 78 13.87 0.15 0.30
N GLU A 79 12.68 0.40 -0.26
CA GLU A 79 12.31 1.64 -0.95
C GLU A 79 12.35 2.83 0.01
N ILE A 80 11.71 2.73 1.17
CA ILE A 80 11.75 3.77 2.21
C ILE A 80 13.20 4.10 2.59
N LYS A 81 14.02 3.09 2.83
CA LYS A 81 15.43 3.28 3.17
C LYS A 81 16.21 3.96 2.05
N TYR A 82 15.97 3.58 0.81
CA TYR A 82 16.60 4.22 -0.36
C TYR A 82 16.19 5.68 -0.47
N GLU A 83 14.89 5.96 -0.39
CA GLU A 83 14.34 7.31 -0.50
C GLU A 83 14.84 8.25 0.61
N VAL A 84 14.92 7.78 1.85
CA VAL A 84 15.44 8.55 2.98
C VAL A 84 16.93 8.88 2.83
N LEU A 85 17.72 7.93 2.31
CA LEU A 85 19.18 8.10 2.24
C LEU A 85 19.67 8.71 0.94
N ARG A 86 18.96 8.53 -0.18
CA ARG A 86 19.42 8.91 -1.53
C ARG A 86 18.35 9.43 -2.48
N GLY A 87 17.07 9.30 -2.12
CA GLY A 87 15.94 9.68 -2.96
C GLY A 87 15.36 11.06 -2.65
N GLU A 88 14.11 11.26 -3.05
CA GLU A 88 13.38 12.53 -2.86
C GLU A 88 13.19 12.89 -1.38
N LEU A 89 13.12 11.90 -0.47
CA LEU A 89 13.02 12.11 0.97
C LEU A 89 14.32 12.65 1.61
N SER A 90 15.41 12.76 0.86
CA SER A 90 16.67 13.34 1.35
C SER A 90 16.71 14.88 1.34
N ASP A 91 15.81 15.57 0.60
CA ASP A 91 15.76 17.04 0.51
C ASP A 91 14.55 17.61 1.31
N PRO A 92 14.76 18.14 2.53
CA PRO A 92 13.68 18.63 3.39
C PRO A 92 12.81 19.73 2.76
N ARG A 93 13.36 20.48 1.81
CA ARG A 93 12.64 21.61 1.18
C ARG A 93 11.55 21.13 0.22
N LYS A 94 11.73 19.97 -0.40
CA LYS A 94 10.76 19.36 -1.32
C LYS A 94 9.73 18.52 -0.59
N LEU A 95 10.04 18.08 0.63
CA LEU A 95 9.22 17.15 1.43
C LEU A 95 8.03 17.82 2.11
N ALA A 96 8.08 19.10 2.41
CA ALA A 96 7.09 19.75 3.25
C ALA A 96 5.65 19.50 2.79
N THR A 97 5.36 19.67 1.49
CA THR A 97 3.99 19.46 0.97
C THR A 97 3.57 17.99 0.96
N PRO A 98 4.35 17.03 0.42
CA PRO A 98 3.97 15.61 0.47
C PRO A 98 3.83 15.06 1.88
N VAL A 99 4.71 15.41 2.81
CA VAL A 99 4.66 14.93 4.20
C VAL A 99 3.43 15.50 4.93
N LEU A 100 3.16 16.80 4.81
CA LEU A 100 1.97 17.40 5.41
C LEU A 100 0.69 16.83 4.80
N ALA A 101 0.69 16.57 3.48
CA ALA A 101 -0.41 15.94 2.78
C ALA A 101 -0.62 14.49 3.24
N ALA A 102 0.45 13.73 3.49
CA ALA A 102 0.36 12.36 4.04
C ALA A 102 -0.19 12.37 5.47
N ILE A 103 0.32 13.25 6.35
CA ILE A 103 -0.21 13.41 7.71
C ILE A 103 -1.70 13.79 7.66
N GLY A 104 -2.08 14.76 6.84
CA GLY A 104 -3.49 15.10 6.63
C GLY A 104 -4.31 13.91 6.10
N GLY A 105 -3.72 13.16 5.14
CA GLY A 105 -4.27 11.95 4.55
C GLY A 105 -4.38 10.76 5.51
N MET A 106 -3.72 10.80 6.67
CA MET A 106 -3.92 9.84 7.77
C MET A 106 -4.93 10.36 8.80
N VAL A 107 -4.79 11.60 9.26
CA VAL A 107 -5.61 12.18 10.32
C VAL A 107 -7.07 12.37 9.89
N ALA A 108 -7.31 12.91 8.70
CA ALA A 108 -8.68 13.19 8.27
C ALA A 108 -9.51 11.92 8.01
N PRO A 109 -9.01 10.85 7.33
CA PRO A 109 -9.75 9.60 7.22
C PRO A 109 -10.07 8.95 8.56
N ALA A 110 -9.12 8.96 9.51
CA ALA A 110 -9.35 8.50 10.86
C ALA A 110 -10.48 9.29 11.53
N GLY A 111 -10.44 10.62 11.43
CA GLY A 111 -11.48 11.51 11.96
C GLY A 111 -12.84 11.24 11.32
N VAL A 112 -12.92 11.12 9.99
CA VAL A 112 -14.17 10.81 9.28
C VAL A 112 -14.71 9.45 9.72
N TYR A 113 -13.84 8.43 9.80
CA TYR A 113 -14.25 7.10 10.28
C TYR A 113 -14.84 7.18 11.70
N LEU A 114 -14.12 7.80 12.64
CA LEU A 114 -14.54 7.90 14.05
C LEU A 114 -15.85 8.66 14.21
N VAL A 115 -16.07 9.74 13.43
CA VAL A 115 -17.31 10.50 13.43
C VAL A 115 -18.47 9.65 12.90
N VAL A 116 -18.30 9.00 11.75
CA VAL A 116 -19.35 8.16 11.14
C VAL A 116 -19.67 6.97 12.04
N SER A 117 -18.64 6.26 12.52
CA SER A 117 -18.80 5.12 13.41
C SER A 117 -19.43 5.53 14.76
N GLY A 118 -19.04 6.69 15.32
CA GLY A 118 -19.62 7.22 16.55
C GLY A 118 -21.10 7.59 16.40
N LEU A 119 -21.48 8.25 15.30
CA LEU A 119 -22.87 8.62 15.02
C LEU A 119 -23.79 7.41 14.78
N LEU A 120 -23.25 6.34 14.23
CA LEU A 120 -24.00 5.12 13.89
C LEU A 120 -23.82 4.00 14.95
N ASN A 121 -23.19 4.27 16.09
CA ASN A 121 -22.87 3.31 17.15
C ASN A 121 -22.10 2.08 16.64
N GLY A 122 -21.18 2.30 15.70
CA GLY A 122 -20.34 1.26 15.11
C GLY A 122 -19.04 1.00 15.89
N PRO A 123 -18.26 -0.02 15.46
CA PRO A 123 -16.99 -0.36 16.09
C PRO A 123 -15.95 0.75 15.86
N GLN A 124 -15.32 1.21 16.95
CA GLN A 124 -14.32 2.28 16.86
C GLN A 124 -12.94 1.80 16.38
N GLY A 125 -12.62 0.51 16.48
CA GLY A 125 -11.31 -0.05 16.13
C GLY A 125 -10.96 -0.11 14.64
N GLY A 126 -11.88 0.24 13.74
CA GLY A 126 -11.67 0.14 12.29
C GLY A 126 -11.01 1.37 11.64
N TRP A 127 -10.76 2.46 12.39
CA TRP A 127 -10.19 3.70 11.82
C TRP A 127 -8.84 3.50 11.10
N PRO A 128 -7.95 2.56 11.48
CA PRO A 128 -6.69 2.38 10.79
C PRO A 128 -6.86 1.89 9.35
N ILE A 129 -7.99 1.22 9.04
CA ILE A 129 -8.27 0.65 7.72
C ILE A 129 -8.38 1.74 6.65
N SER A 130 -8.92 2.90 7.01
CA SER A 130 -9.12 4.01 6.09
C SER A 130 -7.88 4.90 5.86
N LEU A 131 -6.78 4.61 6.55
CA LEU A 131 -5.55 5.39 6.41
C LEU A 131 -4.72 4.98 5.20
N ALA A 132 -4.64 3.68 4.95
CA ALA A 132 -3.73 3.13 3.96
C ALA A 132 -4.10 3.49 2.51
N THR A 133 -3.09 3.75 1.69
CA THR A 133 -3.22 3.95 0.24
C THR A 133 -2.55 2.81 -0.51
N ASP A 134 -3.21 2.24 -1.50
CA ASP A 134 -2.61 1.25 -2.42
C ASP A 134 -1.87 1.98 -3.54
N ILE A 135 -0.55 2.11 -3.39
CA ILE A 135 0.32 2.81 -4.36
C ILE A 135 0.20 2.19 -5.75
N ALA A 136 0.26 0.86 -5.85
CA ALA A 136 0.29 0.15 -7.13
C ALA A 136 -0.99 0.41 -7.93
N PHE A 137 -2.14 0.34 -7.27
CA PHE A 137 -3.43 0.61 -7.91
C PHE A 137 -3.62 2.11 -8.22
N ALA A 138 -3.27 3.00 -7.29
CA ALA A 138 -3.37 4.45 -7.50
C ALA A 138 -2.50 4.94 -8.66
N LEU A 139 -1.25 4.46 -8.77
CA LEU A 139 -0.36 4.76 -9.89
C LEU A 139 -0.85 4.18 -11.22
N ALA A 140 -1.45 2.99 -11.22
CA ALA A 140 -2.03 2.41 -12.42
C ALA A 140 -3.19 3.26 -12.96
N VAL A 141 -4.11 3.68 -12.09
CA VAL A 141 -5.22 4.59 -12.47
C VAL A 141 -4.67 5.93 -12.93
N PHE A 142 -3.68 6.48 -12.23
CA PHE A 142 -3.00 7.71 -12.61
C PHE A 142 -2.35 7.60 -13.99
N ALA A 143 -1.65 6.51 -14.29
CA ALA A 143 -0.97 6.30 -15.58
C ALA A 143 -1.95 6.28 -16.77
N VAL A 144 -3.17 5.79 -16.55
CA VAL A 144 -4.23 5.77 -17.58
C VAL A 144 -4.93 7.12 -17.71
N ALA A 145 -5.32 7.74 -16.59
CA ALA A 145 -6.17 8.94 -16.57
C ALA A 145 -5.39 10.25 -16.73
N ALA A 146 -4.13 10.32 -16.25
CA ALA A 146 -3.33 11.54 -16.18
C ALA A 146 -2.40 11.76 -17.39
N ARG A 147 -2.73 11.19 -18.55
CA ARG A 147 -1.89 11.31 -19.76
C ARG A 147 -1.74 12.77 -20.18
N GLY A 148 -0.49 13.25 -20.20
CA GLY A 148 -0.15 14.63 -20.57
C GLY A 148 -0.16 15.63 -19.41
N LEU A 149 -0.38 15.17 -18.17
CA LEU A 149 -0.19 15.96 -16.97
C LEU A 149 1.29 16.00 -16.54
N PRO A 150 1.72 16.97 -15.69
CA PRO A 150 3.09 17.09 -15.24
C PRO A 150 3.57 15.87 -14.47
N SER A 151 4.82 15.45 -14.71
CA SER A 151 5.46 14.35 -13.98
C SER A 151 5.61 14.62 -12.47
N SER A 152 5.63 15.90 -12.08
CA SER A 152 5.68 16.34 -10.67
C SER A 152 4.48 15.82 -9.84
N LEU A 153 3.31 15.64 -10.46
CA LEU A 153 2.14 15.04 -9.79
C LEU A 153 2.36 13.57 -9.46
N ARG A 154 3.06 12.83 -10.34
CA ARG A 154 3.42 11.44 -10.10
C ARG A 154 4.43 11.33 -8.96
N VAL A 155 5.47 12.18 -8.99
CA VAL A 155 6.45 12.24 -7.89
C VAL A 155 5.76 12.58 -6.58
N PHE A 156 4.83 13.55 -6.58
CA PHE A 156 4.04 13.90 -5.40
C PHE A 156 3.23 12.71 -4.88
N LEU A 157 2.49 12.00 -5.75
CA LEU A 157 1.70 10.82 -5.38
C LEU A 157 2.60 9.72 -4.80
N LEU A 158 3.74 9.44 -5.44
CA LEU A 158 4.69 8.43 -4.99
C LEU A 158 5.28 8.79 -3.62
N THR A 159 5.79 10.01 -3.46
CA THR A 159 6.38 10.48 -2.19
C THR A 159 5.35 10.47 -1.06
N LEU A 160 4.12 10.95 -1.33
CA LEU A 160 3.03 10.92 -0.36
C LEU A 160 2.72 9.48 0.07
N ALA A 161 2.61 8.56 -0.87
CA ALA A 161 2.26 7.18 -0.60
C ALA A 161 3.37 6.44 0.19
N ILE A 162 4.66 6.72 -0.07
CA ILE A 162 5.77 6.19 0.73
C ILE A 162 5.68 6.68 2.19
N VAL A 163 5.34 7.96 2.40
CA VAL A 163 5.17 8.51 3.77
C VAL A 163 3.92 7.92 4.44
N ASP A 164 2.84 7.71 3.69
CA ASP A 164 1.60 7.08 4.15
C ASP A 164 1.86 5.63 4.59
N ASP A 165 2.62 4.86 3.81
CA ASP A 165 3.01 3.48 4.15
C ASP A 165 3.91 3.45 5.40
N LEU A 166 4.86 4.38 5.53
CA LEU A 166 5.67 4.50 6.74
C LEU A 166 4.80 4.76 7.97
N GLY A 167 3.81 5.65 7.84
CA GLY A 167 2.83 5.93 8.89
C GLY A 167 1.97 4.71 9.23
N ALA A 168 1.50 3.98 8.21
CA ALA A 168 0.74 2.75 8.40
C ALA A 168 1.55 1.67 9.12
N ILE A 169 2.81 1.46 8.74
CA ILE A 169 3.73 0.51 9.42
C ILE A 169 3.95 0.91 10.88
N ALA A 170 4.18 2.19 11.16
CA ALA A 170 4.33 2.69 12.53
C ALA A 170 3.08 2.45 13.37
N LEU A 171 1.89 2.68 12.80
CA LEU A 171 0.61 2.39 13.45
C LEU A 171 0.39 0.90 13.69
N ILE A 172 0.72 0.05 12.74
CA ILE A 172 0.66 -1.41 12.89
C ILE A 172 1.56 -1.84 14.07
N ALA A 173 2.77 -1.27 14.17
CA ALA A 173 3.69 -1.54 15.26
C ALA A 173 3.11 -1.21 16.64
N VAL A 174 2.40 -0.09 16.74
CA VAL A 174 1.86 0.39 18.02
C VAL A 174 0.56 -0.30 18.39
N LEU A 175 -0.34 -0.50 17.43
CA LEU A 175 -1.72 -0.94 17.68
C LEU A 175 -1.87 -2.47 17.70
N PHE A 176 -1.06 -3.21 16.92
CA PHE A 176 -1.27 -4.64 16.69
C PHE A 176 -0.11 -5.52 17.21
N SER A 177 0.71 -5.01 18.13
CA SER A 177 1.81 -5.74 18.77
C SER A 177 1.45 -6.19 20.20
N SER A 178 0.28 -6.78 20.41
CA SER A 178 -0.14 -7.30 21.73
C SER A 178 0.06 -8.81 21.82
N GLY A 179 0.46 -9.31 23.00
CA GLY A 179 0.62 -10.75 23.25
C GLY A 179 1.91 -11.36 22.72
N VAL A 180 2.97 -10.58 22.63
CA VAL A 180 4.27 -10.98 22.05
C VAL A 180 5.02 -11.93 22.97
N ASP A 181 5.50 -13.06 22.40
CA ASP A 181 6.48 -13.92 23.08
C ASP A 181 7.90 -13.31 22.98
N TRP A 182 8.45 -12.96 24.13
CA TRP A 182 9.75 -12.29 24.24
C TRP A 182 10.94 -13.16 23.85
N VAL A 183 10.83 -14.50 23.94
CA VAL A 183 11.94 -15.39 23.64
C VAL A 183 12.21 -15.46 22.12
N PRO A 184 11.23 -15.77 21.24
CA PRO A 184 11.45 -15.68 19.80
C PRO A 184 11.79 -14.25 19.34
N LEU A 185 11.22 -13.21 19.97
CA LEU A 185 11.55 -11.81 19.64
C LEU A 185 13.02 -11.48 19.93
N ALA A 186 13.57 -11.94 21.04
CA ALA A 186 14.99 -11.75 21.36
C ALA A 186 15.90 -12.43 20.30
N TRP A 187 15.52 -13.61 19.81
CA TRP A 187 16.22 -14.26 18.70
C TRP A 187 16.14 -13.46 17.40
N VAL A 188 14.95 -12.93 17.06
CA VAL A 188 14.77 -12.04 15.91
C VAL A 188 15.69 -10.82 16.01
N ALA A 189 15.69 -10.14 17.16
CA ALA A 189 16.54 -8.96 17.39
C ALA A 189 18.03 -9.31 17.30
N GLY A 190 18.44 -10.45 17.91
CA GLY A 190 19.81 -10.93 17.86
C GLY A 190 20.27 -11.27 16.43
N LEU A 191 19.43 -11.94 15.63
CA LEU A 191 19.73 -12.26 14.24
C LEU A 191 19.81 -11.01 13.35
N LEU A 192 18.91 -10.04 13.55
CA LEU A 192 18.98 -8.76 12.84
C LEU A 192 20.26 -8.01 13.19
N ALA A 193 20.61 -7.92 14.47
CA ALA A 193 21.84 -7.26 14.91
C ALA A 193 23.10 -7.96 14.37
N ALA A 194 23.16 -9.29 14.47
CA ALA A 194 24.28 -10.11 13.96
C ALA A 194 24.39 -10.02 12.43
N GLY A 195 23.26 -10.14 11.71
CA GLY A 195 23.21 -10.01 10.26
C GLY A 195 23.66 -8.64 9.78
N GLY A 196 23.17 -7.58 10.42
CA GLY A 196 23.57 -6.21 10.12
C GLY A 196 25.04 -5.92 10.43
N TRP A 197 25.57 -6.47 11.52
CA TRP A 197 27.00 -6.38 11.84
C TRP A 197 27.87 -7.14 10.85
N PHE A 198 27.46 -8.36 10.50
CA PHE A 198 28.19 -9.21 9.53
C PHE A 198 28.21 -8.59 8.13
N ALA A 199 27.10 -7.97 7.71
CA ALA A 199 26.96 -7.34 6.40
C ALA A 199 27.73 -6.00 6.28
N ARG A 200 28.20 -5.42 7.39
CA ARG A 200 28.96 -4.15 7.36
C ARG A 200 30.29 -4.33 6.63
N GLY A 201 30.44 -3.61 5.52
CA GLY A 201 31.67 -3.59 4.75
C GLY A 201 31.99 -4.89 3.98
N ARG A 202 31.06 -5.84 3.91
CA ARG A 202 31.24 -7.12 3.22
C ARG A 202 30.22 -7.28 2.10
N ARG A 203 30.63 -7.96 1.03
CA ARG A 203 29.68 -8.47 0.02
C ARG A 203 29.10 -9.76 0.55
N VAL A 204 27.79 -9.78 0.74
CA VAL A 204 27.08 -10.95 1.26
C VAL A 204 26.27 -11.55 0.13
N PRO A 205 26.41 -12.85 -0.16
CA PRO A 205 25.72 -13.49 -1.28
C PRO A 205 24.20 -13.55 -1.06
N ALA A 206 23.42 -13.54 -2.14
CA ALA A 206 21.96 -13.59 -2.11
C ALA A 206 21.38 -14.71 -1.21
N PRO A 207 21.91 -15.96 -1.20
CA PRO A 207 21.41 -17.00 -0.30
C PRO A 207 21.43 -16.63 1.19
N PHE A 208 22.39 -15.83 1.64
CA PHE A 208 22.43 -15.35 3.02
C PHE A 208 21.21 -14.49 3.35
N TRP A 209 20.84 -13.59 2.43
CA TRP A 209 19.68 -12.71 2.62
C TRP A 209 18.37 -13.49 2.59
N VAL A 210 18.23 -14.44 1.64
CA VAL A 210 17.03 -15.28 1.51
C VAL A 210 16.84 -16.17 2.74
N LEU A 211 17.89 -16.91 3.14
CA LEU A 211 17.81 -17.79 4.30
C LEU A 211 17.67 -16.99 5.61
N GLY A 212 18.39 -15.87 5.73
CA GLY A 212 18.29 -14.98 6.88
C GLY A 212 16.89 -14.39 7.02
N PHE A 213 16.27 -13.93 5.92
CA PHE A 213 14.92 -13.43 5.93
C PHE A 213 13.92 -14.53 6.28
N GLY A 214 14.02 -15.70 5.69
CA GLY A 214 13.17 -16.86 5.99
C GLY A 214 13.23 -17.29 7.45
N LEU A 215 14.40 -17.31 8.05
CA LEU A 215 14.59 -17.65 9.47
C LEU A 215 13.97 -16.58 10.38
N VAL A 216 14.27 -15.31 10.11
CA VAL A 216 13.73 -14.17 10.88
C VAL A 216 12.20 -14.13 10.75
N TRP A 217 11.66 -14.30 9.55
CA TRP A 217 10.23 -14.39 9.31
C TRP A 217 9.57 -15.52 10.11
N TYR A 218 10.16 -16.72 10.08
CA TYR A 218 9.64 -17.88 10.80
C TYR A 218 9.57 -17.64 12.31
N LEU A 219 10.65 -17.12 12.89
CA LEU A 219 10.69 -16.77 14.33
C LEU A 219 9.72 -15.66 14.68
N THR A 220 9.44 -14.74 13.75
CA THR A 220 8.46 -13.66 13.95
C THR A 220 7.03 -14.19 14.03
N VAL A 221 6.68 -15.14 13.15
CA VAL A 221 5.38 -15.81 13.22
C VAL A 221 5.22 -16.53 14.56
N LEU A 222 6.26 -17.24 15.02
CA LEU A 222 6.25 -17.89 16.33
C LEU A 222 6.16 -16.90 17.50
N ALA A 223 6.73 -15.71 17.34
CA ALA A 223 6.63 -14.65 18.35
C ALA A 223 5.24 -14.00 18.44
N GLY A 224 4.33 -14.31 17.51
CA GLY A 224 3.03 -13.66 17.42
C GLY A 224 3.07 -12.20 16.98
N LEU A 225 4.19 -11.75 16.37
CA LEU A 225 4.34 -10.41 15.82
C LEU A 225 3.91 -10.36 14.36
N SER A 226 3.52 -9.17 13.91
CA SER A 226 3.30 -8.93 12.49
C SER A 226 4.60 -9.10 11.70
N THR A 227 4.60 -10.02 10.76
CA THR A 227 5.74 -10.29 9.87
C THR A 227 6.13 -9.08 9.01
N SER A 228 5.19 -8.16 8.78
CA SER A 228 5.41 -6.89 8.07
C SER A 228 6.44 -6.01 8.78
N LEU A 229 6.35 -5.90 10.12
CA LEU A 229 7.30 -5.11 10.91
C LEU A 229 8.72 -5.68 10.82
N THR A 230 8.83 -6.98 10.94
CA THR A 230 10.11 -7.67 10.85
C THR A 230 10.71 -7.58 9.46
N ALA A 231 9.89 -7.62 8.41
CA ALA A 231 10.31 -7.42 7.04
C ALA A 231 10.93 -6.02 6.83
N VAL A 232 10.29 -4.98 7.37
CA VAL A 232 10.84 -3.62 7.33
C VAL A 232 12.11 -3.50 8.17
N ALA A 233 12.15 -4.10 9.37
CA ALA A 233 13.36 -4.13 10.19
C ALA A 233 14.51 -4.87 9.49
N PHE A 234 14.21 -5.95 8.76
CA PHE A 234 15.18 -6.66 7.94
C PHE A 234 15.70 -5.78 6.79
N ALA A 235 14.85 -5.00 6.12
CA ALA A 235 15.28 -4.06 5.10
C ALA A 235 16.31 -3.03 5.62
N VAL A 236 16.17 -2.61 6.90
CA VAL A 236 17.10 -1.66 7.53
C VAL A 236 18.52 -2.20 7.62
N ILE A 237 18.73 -3.50 7.74
CA ILE A 237 20.08 -4.09 7.84
C ILE A 237 20.75 -4.30 6.47
N VAL A 238 20.02 -4.25 5.34
CA VAL A 238 20.59 -4.41 3.98
C VAL A 238 21.50 -3.22 3.64
N PRO A 239 22.79 -3.43 3.25
CA PRO A 239 23.74 -2.34 3.04
C PRO A 239 23.41 -1.44 1.83
N VAL A 240 23.63 -0.13 1.99
CA VAL A 240 23.50 0.89 0.91
C VAL A 240 24.86 1.27 0.31
N ALA A 241 25.98 1.02 1.05
CA ALA A 241 27.29 1.57 0.74
C ALA A 241 28.17 0.71 -0.17
N ASN A 242 27.96 -0.60 -0.20
CA ASN A 242 28.80 -1.52 -0.97
C ASN A 242 28.30 -1.56 -2.42
N ARG A 243 28.98 -0.83 -3.32
CA ARG A 243 28.66 -0.89 -4.75
C ARG A 243 29.11 -2.23 -5.33
N THR A 244 28.25 -2.85 -6.14
CA THR A 244 28.59 -3.98 -7.01
C THR A 244 29.53 -3.52 -8.14
N GLU A 245 30.07 -4.45 -8.95
CA GLU A 245 30.87 -4.10 -10.13
C GLU A 245 30.13 -3.17 -11.10
N ASP A 246 28.81 -3.31 -11.17
CA ASP A 246 27.91 -2.46 -11.98
C ASP A 246 27.60 -1.11 -11.33
N GLY A 247 28.19 -0.76 -10.19
CA GLY A 247 27.98 0.50 -9.49
C GLY A 247 26.70 0.61 -8.66
N GLN A 248 25.89 -0.46 -8.59
CA GLN A 248 24.68 -0.53 -7.77
C GLN A 248 24.99 -0.94 -6.34
N SER A 249 24.14 -0.54 -5.39
CA SER A 249 24.24 -1.02 -4.01
C SER A 249 23.45 -2.33 -3.85
N PRO A 250 23.79 -3.21 -2.87
CA PRO A 250 23.02 -4.42 -2.57
C PRO A 250 21.54 -4.15 -2.33
N LEU A 251 21.21 -2.99 -1.75
CA LEU A 251 19.83 -2.55 -1.57
C LEU A 251 19.12 -2.30 -2.90
N GLN A 252 19.76 -1.63 -3.86
CA GLN A 252 19.19 -1.38 -5.18
C GLN A 252 19.03 -2.67 -5.99
N GLU A 253 19.99 -3.58 -5.90
CA GLU A 253 19.92 -4.90 -6.51
C GLU A 253 18.72 -5.67 -5.95
N ALA A 254 18.59 -5.77 -4.62
CA ALA A 254 17.45 -6.43 -3.98
C ALA A 254 16.10 -5.81 -4.36
N MET A 255 16.01 -4.48 -4.42
CA MET A 255 14.79 -3.79 -4.89
C MET A 255 14.46 -4.15 -6.34
N HIS A 256 15.47 -4.10 -7.22
CA HIS A 256 15.28 -4.39 -8.65
C HIS A 256 14.82 -5.82 -8.89
N ASP A 257 15.41 -6.77 -8.18
CA ASP A 257 15.12 -8.20 -8.32
C ASP A 257 13.76 -8.57 -7.72
N LEU A 258 13.39 -7.98 -6.58
CA LEU A 258 12.13 -8.33 -5.89
C LEU A 258 10.90 -7.59 -6.43
N HIS A 259 11.07 -6.37 -6.93
CA HIS A 259 9.95 -5.54 -7.39
C HIS A 259 9.05 -6.23 -8.45
N PRO A 260 9.56 -6.94 -9.47
CA PRO A 260 8.72 -7.67 -10.42
C PRO A 260 7.87 -8.76 -9.74
N TYR A 261 8.44 -9.51 -8.78
CA TYR A 261 7.70 -10.56 -8.06
C TYR A 261 6.58 -9.96 -7.21
N VAL A 262 6.83 -8.82 -6.58
CA VAL A 262 5.80 -8.12 -5.81
C VAL A 262 4.68 -7.65 -6.72
N ALA A 263 5.00 -7.00 -7.82
CA ALA A 263 4.03 -6.40 -8.72
C ALA A 263 3.19 -7.44 -9.52
N TRP A 264 3.83 -8.55 -9.93
CA TRP A 264 3.20 -9.52 -10.83
C TRP A 264 2.69 -10.79 -10.14
N LEU A 265 3.12 -11.07 -8.91
CA LEU A 265 2.72 -12.28 -8.19
C LEU A 265 2.12 -11.96 -6.81
N VAL A 266 2.86 -11.25 -5.94
CA VAL A 266 2.47 -11.05 -4.55
C VAL A 266 1.17 -10.28 -4.43
N LEU A 267 1.10 -9.08 -5.02
CA LEU A 267 -0.08 -8.22 -4.95
C LEU A 267 -1.31 -8.83 -5.66
N PRO A 268 -1.21 -9.38 -6.89
CA PRO A 268 -2.35 -10.02 -7.53
C PRO A 268 -2.87 -11.25 -6.76
N LEU A 269 -1.98 -12.08 -6.22
CA LEU A 269 -2.38 -13.25 -5.45
C LEU A 269 -3.03 -12.86 -4.12
N PHE A 270 -2.50 -11.83 -3.45
CA PHE A 270 -3.11 -11.26 -2.25
C PHE A 270 -4.51 -10.69 -2.56
N ALA A 271 -4.64 -9.91 -3.63
CA ALA A 271 -5.93 -9.38 -4.06
C ALA A 271 -6.93 -10.49 -4.39
N PHE A 272 -6.51 -11.53 -5.13
CA PHE A 272 -7.36 -12.67 -5.40
C PHE A 272 -7.83 -13.35 -4.11
N ALA A 273 -6.93 -13.59 -3.16
CA ALA A 273 -7.27 -14.29 -1.93
C ALA A 273 -8.14 -13.45 -0.96
N LYS A 274 -8.02 -12.13 -0.99
CA LYS A 274 -8.63 -11.25 0.03
C LYS A 274 -9.81 -10.41 -0.46
N ALA A 275 -9.92 -10.13 -1.77
CA ALA A 275 -11.03 -9.33 -2.31
C ALA A 275 -12.33 -10.12 -2.50
N GLY A 276 -12.29 -11.45 -2.46
CA GLY A 276 -13.49 -12.28 -2.63
C GLY A 276 -14.51 -12.05 -1.50
N VAL A 277 -15.71 -11.59 -1.89
CA VAL A 277 -16.87 -11.40 -1.02
C VAL A 277 -18.04 -12.11 -1.64
N SER A 278 -18.73 -12.96 -0.86
CA SER A 278 -20.01 -13.53 -1.28
C SER A 278 -21.11 -12.51 -1.06
N PHE A 279 -21.90 -12.24 -2.10
CA PHE A 279 -23.11 -11.42 -2.00
C PHE A 279 -24.34 -12.28 -1.66
N ALA A 280 -24.20 -13.60 -1.63
CA ALA A 280 -25.29 -14.52 -1.27
C ALA A 280 -25.68 -14.31 0.20
N GLY A 281 -26.93 -13.93 0.44
CA GLY A 281 -27.43 -13.64 1.78
C GLY A 281 -27.04 -12.29 2.36
N LEU A 282 -26.35 -11.42 1.60
CA LEU A 282 -26.03 -10.09 2.03
C LEU A 282 -27.29 -9.23 2.11
N SER A 283 -27.64 -8.74 3.30
CA SER A 283 -28.74 -7.79 3.47
C SER A 283 -28.29 -6.36 3.16
N VAL A 284 -29.24 -5.49 2.79
CA VAL A 284 -28.99 -4.04 2.63
C VAL A 284 -28.47 -3.42 3.93
N GLU A 285 -28.96 -3.90 5.08
CA GLU A 285 -28.52 -3.46 6.40
C GLU A 285 -27.03 -3.76 6.63
N GLN A 286 -26.55 -4.96 6.26
CA GLN A 286 -25.11 -5.29 6.30
C GLN A 286 -24.28 -4.46 5.33
N ALA A 287 -24.79 -4.18 4.12
CA ALA A 287 -24.10 -3.33 3.15
C ALA A 287 -24.01 -1.86 3.60
N MET A 288 -24.91 -1.43 4.47
CA MET A 288 -24.95 -0.07 5.07
C MET A 288 -24.51 -0.08 6.54
N ALA A 289 -23.85 -1.15 7.00
CA ALA A 289 -23.35 -1.25 8.36
C ALA A 289 -22.38 -0.09 8.69
N PRO A 290 -22.36 0.36 9.96
CA PRO A 290 -21.49 1.46 10.39
C PRO A 290 -20.02 1.27 10.01
N LEU A 291 -19.51 0.03 10.09
CA LEU A 291 -18.15 -0.31 9.70
C LEU A 291 -17.91 -0.10 8.20
N VAL A 292 -18.85 -0.54 7.35
CA VAL A 292 -18.79 -0.35 5.89
C VAL A 292 -18.75 1.13 5.54
N LEU A 293 -19.71 1.91 6.08
CA LEU A 293 -19.82 3.34 5.81
C LEU A 293 -18.63 4.13 6.36
N GLY A 294 -18.17 3.80 7.58
CA GLY A 294 -17.01 4.42 8.19
C GLY A 294 -15.76 4.26 7.33
N ILE A 295 -15.48 3.04 6.87
CA ILE A 295 -14.32 2.75 5.99
C ILE A 295 -14.48 3.45 4.63
N ALA A 296 -15.63 3.28 3.97
CA ALA A 296 -15.85 3.82 2.63
C ALA A 296 -15.77 5.35 2.60
N LEU A 297 -16.42 6.03 3.55
CA LEU A 297 -16.38 7.49 3.66
C LEU A 297 -15.02 7.98 4.16
N GLY A 298 -14.36 7.26 5.06
CA GLY A 298 -12.99 7.53 5.48
C GLY A 298 -12.02 7.54 4.30
N LEU A 299 -12.05 6.50 3.47
CA LEU A 299 -11.24 6.41 2.25
C LEU A 299 -11.63 7.49 1.22
N PHE A 300 -12.91 7.65 0.94
CA PHE A 300 -13.35 8.55 -0.13
C PHE A 300 -13.27 10.02 0.30
N LEU A 301 -14.00 10.43 1.35
CA LEU A 301 -14.05 11.82 1.79
C LEU A 301 -12.84 12.22 2.63
N GLY A 302 -12.41 11.32 3.54
CA GLY A 302 -11.31 11.61 4.45
C GLY A 302 -10.01 11.89 3.72
N LYS A 303 -9.64 11.07 2.74
CA LYS A 303 -8.42 11.28 1.93
C LYS A 303 -8.48 12.57 1.10
N GLN A 304 -9.63 12.92 0.53
CA GLN A 304 -9.79 14.20 -0.18
C GLN A 304 -9.55 15.39 0.74
N ILE A 305 -10.25 15.41 1.88
CA ILE A 305 -10.15 16.50 2.84
C ILE A 305 -8.73 16.59 3.39
N GLY A 306 -8.15 15.45 3.77
CA GLY A 306 -6.84 15.38 4.39
C GLY A 306 -5.71 15.74 3.44
N VAL A 307 -5.60 15.03 2.32
CA VAL A 307 -4.50 15.22 1.37
C VAL A 307 -4.58 16.59 0.69
N PHE A 308 -5.75 16.91 0.11
CA PHE A 308 -5.91 18.19 -0.60
C PHE A 308 -5.89 19.37 0.38
N GLY A 309 -6.61 19.28 1.50
CA GLY A 309 -6.66 20.34 2.50
C GLY A 309 -5.31 20.65 3.10
N ALA A 310 -4.52 19.62 3.46
CA ALA A 310 -3.18 19.80 3.99
C ALA A 310 -2.20 20.37 2.95
N ALA A 311 -2.26 19.91 1.69
CA ALA A 311 -1.44 20.47 0.61
C ALA A 311 -1.80 21.93 0.30
N TRP A 312 -3.10 22.27 0.32
CA TRP A 312 -3.56 23.64 0.17
C TRP A 312 -3.11 24.53 1.33
N LEU A 313 -3.26 24.04 2.57
CA LEU A 313 -2.85 24.76 3.77
C LEU A 313 -1.32 24.98 3.80
N ALA A 314 -0.53 23.96 3.45
CA ALA A 314 0.92 24.08 3.35
C ALA A 314 1.34 25.18 2.35
N SER A 315 0.64 25.25 1.21
CA SER A 315 0.87 26.30 0.21
C SER A 315 0.42 27.69 0.69
N ALA A 316 -0.75 27.78 1.36
CA ALA A 316 -1.27 29.04 1.91
C ALA A 316 -0.37 29.61 3.02
N LEU A 317 0.19 28.75 3.85
CA LEU A 317 1.14 29.12 4.92
C LEU A 317 2.58 29.32 4.41
N LYS A 318 2.85 29.12 3.11
CA LYS A 318 4.18 29.21 2.48
C LYS A 318 5.21 28.24 3.10
N ILE A 319 4.77 27.18 3.75
CA ILE A 319 5.62 26.11 4.29
C ILE A 319 6.05 25.16 3.19
N GLY A 320 5.19 24.99 2.19
CA GLY A 320 5.45 24.13 1.04
C GLY A 320 4.89 24.71 -0.25
N HIS A 321 5.21 24.08 -1.37
CA HIS A 321 4.78 24.53 -2.69
C HIS A 321 3.99 23.43 -3.39
N ARG A 322 3.00 23.85 -4.20
CA ARG A 322 2.30 22.95 -5.11
C ARG A 322 3.28 22.31 -6.08
N PRO A 323 3.09 21.05 -6.49
CA PRO A 323 3.94 20.39 -7.49
C PRO A 323 4.13 21.26 -8.73
N THR A 324 5.38 21.39 -9.21
CA THR A 324 5.75 22.32 -10.28
C THR A 324 4.93 22.08 -11.53
N GLY A 325 4.31 23.15 -12.04
CA GLY A 325 3.49 23.10 -13.25
C GLY A 325 2.13 22.42 -13.09
N ALA A 326 1.75 21.96 -11.90
CA ALA A 326 0.44 21.37 -11.63
C ALA A 326 -0.61 22.43 -11.31
N THR A 327 -1.86 22.19 -11.62
CA THR A 327 -3.01 22.98 -11.19
C THR A 327 -3.65 22.42 -9.92
N TRP A 328 -4.49 23.19 -9.24
CA TRP A 328 -5.23 22.72 -8.07
C TRP A 328 -6.21 21.58 -8.41
N LEU A 329 -6.82 21.64 -9.61
CA LEU A 329 -7.72 20.59 -10.08
C LEU A 329 -6.98 19.25 -10.28
N GLU A 330 -5.78 19.31 -10.84
CA GLU A 330 -4.91 18.14 -11.02
C GLU A 330 -4.49 17.55 -9.68
N LEU A 331 -4.12 18.40 -8.71
CA LEU A 331 -3.78 17.98 -7.35
C LEU A 331 -4.98 17.37 -6.62
N TYR A 332 -6.18 17.94 -6.81
CA TYR A 332 -7.40 17.36 -6.25
C TYR A 332 -7.70 15.98 -6.83
N GLY A 333 -7.50 15.78 -8.14
CA GLY A 333 -7.62 14.46 -8.76
C GLY A 333 -6.63 13.43 -8.18
N VAL A 334 -5.40 13.85 -7.89
CA VAL A 334 -4.41 13.00 -7.19
C VAL A 334 -4.88 12.69 -5.76
N SER A 335 -5.41 13.66 -5.04
CA SER A 335 -5.92 13.47 -3.67
C SER A 335 -7.08 12.47 -3.61
N LEU A 336 -7.93 12.43 -4.65
CA LEU A 336 -8.96 11.40 -4.82
C LEU A 336 -8.34 10.02 -4.98
N LEU A 337 -7.28 9.87 -5.79
CA LEU A 337 -6.59 8.58 -5.98
C LEU A 337 -5.94 8.08 -4.69
N CYS A 338 -5.50 8.96 -3.79
CA CYS A 338 -5.01 8.56 -2.47
C CYS A 338 -6.07 7.84 -1.61
N GLY A 339 -7.36 7.97 -1.94
CA GLY A 339 -8.46 7.23 -1.32
C GLY A 339 -8.58 5.77 -1.80
N VAL A 340 -7.76 5.34 -2.75
CA VAL A 340 -7.68 3.93 -3.17
C VAL A 340 -6.85 3.18 -2.14
N GLY A 341 -7.49 2.57 -1.16
CA GLY A 341 -6.80 1.82 -0.10
C GLY A 341 -6.62 0.34 -0.39
N PHE A 342 -7.47 -0.22 -1.22
CA PHE A 342 -7.60 -1.60 -1.71
C PHE A 342 -6.76 -2.66 -0.95
N THR A 343 -5.62 -3.14 -1.49
CA THR A 343 -4.83 -4.23 -0.87
C THR A 343 -4.31 -3.85 0.50
N MET A 344 -3.85 -2.61 0.70
CA MET A 344 -3.33 -2.15 1.98
C MET A 344 -4.43 -2.02 3.03
N SER A 345 -5.58 -1.45 2.69
CA SER A 345 -6.72 -1.38 3.59
C SER A 345 -7.28 -2.76 3.93
N LEU A 346 -7.33 -3.71 2.97
CA LEU A 346 -7.69 -5.11 3.24
C LEU A 346 -6.71 -5.76 4.21
N PHE A 347 -5.40 -5.52 4.05
CA PHE A 347 -4.38 -6.04 4.94
C PHE A 347 -4.54 -5.49 6.37
N VAL A 348 -4.70 -4.18 6.53
CA VAL A 348 -4.95 -3.55 7.84
C VAL A 348 -6.26 -4.05 8.44
N GLY A 349 -7.29 -4.30 7.63
CA GLY A 349 -8.56 -4.88 8.04
C GLY A 349 -8.42 -6.27 8.66
N LEU A 350 -7.50 -7.10 8.13
CA LEU A 350 -7.19 -8.42 8.71
C LEU A 350 -6.46 -8.33 10.05
N LEU A 351 -5.79 -7.22 10.33
CA LEU A 351 -5.14 -6.97 11.62
C LEU A 351 -6.12 -6.36 12.62
N ALA A 352 -6.96 -5.43 12.18
CA ALA A 352 -7.92 -4.73 13.03
C ALA A 352 -9.09 -5.64 13.50
N PHE A 353 -9.52 -6.56 12.64
CA PHE A 353 -10.59 -7.51 12.92
C PHE A 353 -10.11 -8.93 12.62
N PRO A 354 -9.27 -9.53 13.50
CA PRO A 354 -8.81 -10.90 13.32
C PRO A 354 -9.97 -11.89 13.35
N GLY A 355 -9.94 -12.90 12.49
CA GLY A 355 -10.97 -13.91 12.41
C GLY A 355 -11.04 -14.62 11.07
N ALA A 356 -12.04 -15.46 10.89
CA ALA A 356 -12.25 -16.19 9.64
C ALA A 356 -12.52 -15.23 8.48
N ILE A 357 -12.03 -15.58 7.29
CA ILE A 357 -12.10 -14.75 6.08
C ILE A 357 -13.53 -14.37 5.66
N ASP A 358 -14.51 -15.15 6.08
CA ASP A 358 -15.94 -14.96 5.84
C ASP A 358 -16.72 -14.54 7.10
N SER A 359 -16.03 -14.12 8.17
CA SER A 359 -16.70 -13.54 9.34
C SER A 359 -17.46 -12.25 8.95
N PRO A 360 -18.57 -11.93 9.63
CA PRO A 360 -19.35 -10.72 9.33
C PRO A 360 -18.49 -9.45 9.28
N ALA A 361 -17.60 -9.26 10.27
CA ALA A 361 -16.71 -8.12 10.31
C ALA A 361 -15.75 -8.06 9.10
N GLN A 362 -15.21 -9.22 8.67
CA GLN A 362 -14.35 -9.27 7.47
C GLN A 362 -15.12 -8.99 6.18
N VAL A 363 -16.38 -9.43 6.08
CA VAL A 363 -17.24 -9.09 4.95
C VAL A 363 -17.51 -7.59 4.91
N GLU A 364 -17.86 -6.97 6.04
CA GLU A 364 -18.08 -5.52 6.15
C GLU A 364 -16.81 -4.73 5.81
N VAL A 365 -15.64 -5.12 6.31
CA VAL A 365 -14.36 -4.51 5.97
C VAL A 365 -14.13 -4.54 4.46
N LYS A 366 -14.30 -5.70 3.82
CA LYS A 366 -14.11 -5.84 2.37
C LYS A 366 -15.09 -4.96 1.59
N LEU A 367 -16.36 -4.91 1.97
CA LEU A 367 -17.36 -4.05 1.33
C LEU A 367 -16.99 -2.57 1.44
N GLY A 368 -16.61 -2.12 2.64
CA GLY A 368 -16.18 -0.74 2.87
C GLY A 368 -14.93 -0.36 2.08
N VAL A 369 -13.92 -1.23 2.08
CA VAL A 369 -12.67 -1.00 1.35
C VAL A 369 -12.89 -1.00 -0.15
N LEU A 370 -13.59 -2.01 -0.70
CA LEU A 370 -13.85 -2.11 -2.14
C LEU A 370 -14.72 -0.95 -2.62
N GLY A 371 -15.78 -0.60 -1.87
CA GLY A 371 -16.66 0.51 -2.19
C GLY A 371 -15.93 1.86 -2.18
N GLY A 372 -15.22 2.18 -1.10
CA GLY A 372 -14.45 3.42 -0.96
C GLY A 372 -13.34 3.55 -2.00
N SER A 373 -12.58 2.48 -2.23
CA SER A 373 -11.52 2.44 -3.25
C SER A 373 -12.05 2.60 -4.67
N PHE A 374 -13.16 1.95 -4.99
CA PHE A 374 -13.79 2.08 -6.31
C PHE A 374 -14.29 3.51 -6.56
N LEU A 375 -14.98 4.12 -5.59
CA LEU A 375 -15.44 5.51 -5.69
C LEU A 375 -14.26 6.46 -5.87
N SER A 376 -13.18 6.27 -5.11
CA SER A 376 -11.96 7.09 -5.18
C SER A 376 -11.26 6.95 -6.53
N ALA A 377 -11.13 5.72 -7.04
CA ALA A 377 -10.52 5.45 -8.35
C ALA A 377 -11.30 6.08 -9.49
N VAL A 378 -12.62 5.90 -9.52
CA VAL A 378 -13.50 6.43 -10.58
C VAL A 378 -13.53 7.96 -10.54
N ALA A 379 -13.75 8.56 -9.36
CA ALA A 379 -13.79 10.00 -9.21
C ALA A 379 -12.42 10.64 -9.54
N GLY A 380 -11.32 10.06 -9.05
CA GLY A 380 -9.96 10.52 -9.35
C GLY A 380 -9.64 10.43 -10.84
N ALA A 381 -9.96 9.30 -11.49
CA ALA A 381 -9.77 9.13 -12.92
C ALA A 381 -10.59 10.16 -13.74
N ALA A 382 -11.85 10.41 -13.36
CA ALA A 382 -12.70 11.37 -14.03
C ALA A 382 -12.14 12.80 -13.93
N VAL A 383 -11.76 13.24 -12.73
CA VAL A 383 -11.18 14.57 -12.50
C VAL A 383 -9.87 14.76 -13.25
N LEU A 384 -8.97 13.76 -13.21
CA LEU A 384 -7.68 13.82 -13.94
C LEU A 384 -7.88 13.83 -15.46
N ALA A 385 -8.82 13.03 -15.99
CA ALA A 385 -9.15 13.03 -17.41
C ALA A 385 -9.71 14.38 -17.87
N VAL A 386 -10.58 15.03 -17.07
CA VAL A 386 -11.09 16.37 -17.34
C VAL A 386 -9.96 17.40 -17.31
N ALA A 387 -9.07 17.33 -16.31
CA ALA A 387 -7.92 18.22 -16.19
C ALA A 387 -6.97 18.07 -17.40
N ALA A 388 -6.68 16.83 -17.83
CA ALA A 388 -5.85 16.55 -18.98
C ALA A 388 -6.46 17.09 -20.29
N ARG A 389 -7.79 16.96 -20.47
CA ARG A 389 -8.50 17.55 -21.63
C ARG A 389 -8.42 19.06 -21.63
N ARG A 390 -8.68 19.73 -20.49
CA ARG A 390 -8.57 21.20 -20.37
C ARG A 390 -7.16 21.70 -20.72
N ARG A 391 -6.13 21.00 -20.26
CA ARG A 391 -4.74 21.37 -20.57
C ARG A 391 -4.42 21.26 -22.05
N LYS A 392 -4.91 20.24 -22.75
CA LYS A 392 -4.73 20.10 -24.20
C LYS A 392 -5.40 21.23 -24.99
N VAL A 393 -6.61 21.63 -24.60
CA VAL A 393 -7.35 22.71 -25.24
C VAL A 393 -6.62 24.04 -25.07
N LEU A 394 -6.12 24.34 -23.86
CA LEU A 394 -5.35 25.57 -23.59
C LEU A 394 -4.03 25.59 -24.37
N ALA A 395 -3.32 24.48 -24.50
CA ALA A 395 -2.10 24.37 -25.26
C ALA A 395 -2.33 24.57 -26.78
N GLY A 396 -3.44 24.04 -27.33
CA GLY A 396 -3.85 24.27 -28.71
C GLY A 396 -4.18 25.72 -29.00
N ALA A 397 -4.97 26.36 -28.13
CA ALA A 397 -5.33 27.77 -28.28
C ALA A 397 -4.11 28.71 -28.25
N CYS A 398 -3.08 28.41 -27.46
CA CYS A 398 -1.82 29.18 -27.47
C CYS A 398 -0.98 28.96 -28.73
N ALA A 399 -1.05 27.80 -29.37
CA ALA A 399 -0.34 27.54 -30.62
C ALA A 399 -0.94 28.31 -31.80
N ASP A 400 -2.27 28.39 -31.87
CA ASP A 400 -2.99 29.09 -32.93
C ASP A 400 -2.81 30.62 -32.88
N THR A 401 -2.54 31.19 -31.70
CA THR A 401 -2.29 32.66 -31.55
C THR A 401 -0.86 33.09 -31.95
N HIS A 402 0.07 32.15 -32.13
CA HIS A 402 1.45 32.44 -32.59
C HIS A 402 1.66 32.18 -34.08
N THR A 403 0.67 31.68 -34.79
CA THR A 403 0.74 31.39 -36.25
C THR A 403 -0.13 32.34 -37.08
N GLY A 404 -0.81 33.33 -36.50
CA GLY A 404 -1.53 34.41 -37.14
C GLY A 404 -0.77 35.75 -36.93
#